data_c9dd054aee6d73266fd4d9fe99797478
#
_entry.id   c9dd054aee6d73266fd4d9fe99797478
#
_cell.length_a   1.000
_cell.length_b   1.000
_cell.length_c   1.000
_cell.angle_alpha   90.00
_cell.angle_beta   90.00
_cell.angle_gamma   90.00
#
_symmetry.space_group_name_H-M   'P 1'
#
loop_
_entity.id
_entity.type
_entity.pdbx_description
1 polymer ?
#
loop_
_entity_poly.entity_id
_entity_poly.type
_entity_poly.pdbx_seq_one_letter_code
_entity_poly.pdbx_strand_id
1 'polypeptide(L)'
;MTPKNRPGKFEKTITVVSNAEKSPVILRISGEVTGKLPGIENMLPVKIGNLRLSSNTVSFGDLNFGNQDRKSLYVMNTGSSTVQISFSDVPKHLLVMPNPAQLKPGESGTIDITYETELKNAWGFVTDRFQLLINGKAEPLNRIVVTANIKEDFSRLSQSDMASAPVISAEKETFDFGTVKQGTKIEASYVIKNTGKRDLLIRDVQTSCGCTVAVPGDKIVKPGKSTTIKAVFNTRGYHGTQNKLVLAEQAITRGVHFPGWGGRRCRAEA
;
A
#
# COMPACT_ATOMS: atom_id res chain seq x y z
N MET A 1 -5.06 26.90 3.72
CA MET A 1 -4.21 26.11 4.66
C MET A 1 -4.62 26.47 6.08
N THR A 2 -5.04 25.51 6.86
CA THR A 2 -5.33 25.73 8.26
C THR A 2 -4.07 25.44 9.08
N PRO A 3 -3.60 26.34 9.94
CA PRO A 3 -2.38 26.17 10.73
C PRO A 3 -2.57 25.26 11.95
N LYS A 4 -3.52 24.36 11.90
CA LYS A 4 -3.86 23.46 13.00
C LYS A 4 -2.68 22.55 13.34
N ASN A 5 -2.22 22.57 14.58
CA ASN A 5 -1.11 21.78 15.13
C ASN A 5 0.30 22.08 14.57
N ARG A 6 0.56 23.32 14.14
CA ARG A 6 1.89 23.76 13.68
C ARG A 6 2.25 25.11 14.32
N PRO A 7 2.55 25.16 15.64
CA PRO A 7 3.00 26.38 16.27
C PRO A 7 4.41 26.76 15.83
N GLY A 8 4.74 28.03 15.89
CA GLY A 8 6.03 28.58 15.55
C GLY A 8 6.01 29.49 14.32
N LYS A 9 7.17 29.98 13.97
CA LYS A 9 7.38 30.82 12.79
C LYS A 9 7.24 30.01 11.52
N PHE A 10 6.57 30.54 10.52
CA PHE A 10 6.48 29.94 9.20
C PHE A 10 6.64 30.99 8.11
N GLU A 11 7.16 30.55 6.99
CA GLU A 11 7.21 31.29 5.74
C GLU A 11 6.74 30.37 4.60
N LYS A 12 5.90 30.89 3.73
CA LYS A 12 5.43 30.22 2.51
C LYS A 12 5.54 31.16 1.34
N THR A 13 5.89 30.61 0.19
CA THR A 13 5.96 31.36 -1.05
C THR A 13 4.88 30.88 -2.02
N ILE A 14 4.34 31.82 -2.78
CA ILE A 14 3.44 31.58 -3.92
C ILE A 14 4.13 32.19 -5.12
N THR A 15 4.44 31.38 -6.12
CA THR A 15 5.00 31.85 -7.38
C THR A 15 3.87 32.07 -8.37
N VAL A 16 3.70 33.32 -8.81
CA VAL A 16 2.71 33.69 -9.83
C VAL A 16 3.46 33.86 -11.14
N VAL A 17 3.11 33.02 -12.12
CA VAL A 17 3.66 33.10 -13.48
C VAL A 17 2.60 33.74 -14.40
N SER A 18 2.98 34.73 -15.16
CA SER A 18 2.09 35.43 -16.10
C SER A 18 2.86 35.82 -17.36
N ASN A 19 2.19 36.36 -18.34
CA ASN A 19 2.78 36.97 -19.55
C ASN A 19 3.20 38.44 -19.36
N ALA A 20 3.22 38.96 -18.14
CA ALA A 20 3.65 40.30 -17.83
C ALA A 20 5.20 40.42 -17.80
N GLU A 21 5.72 41.63 -18.04
CA GLU A 21 7.15 41.92 -18.14
C GLU A 21 7.94 41.51 -16.87
N LYS A 22 7.31 41.58 -15.69
CA LYS A 22 7.90 41.17 -14.41
C LYS A 22 7.33 39.82 -13.95
N SER A 23 7.50 38.79 -14.73
CA SER A 23 7.10 37.40 -14.36
C SER A 23 8.36 36.52 -14.26
N PRO A 24 8.44 35.60 -13.27
CA PRO A 24 7.46 35.34 -12.21
C PRO A 24 7.51 36.31 -11.03
N VAL A 25 6.37 36.53 -10.38
CA VAL A 25 6.29 37.28 -9.12
C VAL A 25 6.23 36.28 -7.97
N ILE A 26 7.09 36.43 -6.96
CA ILE A 26 7.11 35.61 -5.76
C ILE A 26 6.44 36.38 -4.63
N LEU A 27 5.30 35.90 -4.20
CA LEU A 27 4.60 36.38 -3.02
C LEU A 27 5.03 35.56 -1.81
N ARG A 28 5.26 36.24 -0.69
CA ARG A 28 5.65 35.59 0.57
C ARG A 28 4.56 35.81 1.62
N ILE A 29 4.23 34.75 2.33
CA ILE A 29 3.36 34.79 3.50
C ILE A 29 4.22 34.32 4.66
N SER A 30 4.48 35.20 5.61
CA SER A 30 5.20 34.86 6.84
C SER A 30 4.36 35.22 8.06
N GLY A 31 4.58 34.51 9.14
CA GLY A 31 3.88 34.75 10.40
C GLY A 31 4.35 33.79 11.50
N GLU A 32 3.77 33.96 12.65
CA GLU A 32 4.00 33.10 13.79
C GLU A 32 2.64 32.57 14.30
N VAL A 33 2.54 31.26 14.39
CA VAL A 33 1.38 30.61 14.98
C VAL A 33 1.64 30.46 16.47
N THR A 34 0.95 31.26 17.27
CA THR A 34 1.00 31.13 18.74
C THR A 34 -0.01 30.06 19.17
N GLY A 35 0.41 29.12 19.98
CA GLY A 35 -0.44 28.08 20.50
C GLY A 35 0.33 27.13 21.41
N LYS A 36 -0.39 26.40 22.24
CA LYS A 36 0.20 25.32 23.02
C LYS A 36 0.72 24.26 22.03
N LEU A 37 1.99 23.86 22.14
CA LEU A 37 2.50 22.70 21.42
C LEU A 37 1.54 21.54 21.62
N PRO A 38 1.22 20.76 20.57
CA PRO A 38 0.46 19.53 20.74
C PRO A 38 1.09 18.70 21.85
N GLY A 39 0.31 18.20 22.77
CA GLY A 39 0.80 17.26 23.78
C GLY A 39 1.45 16.05 23.05
N ILE A 40 2.36 15.37 23.72
CA ILE A 40 3.07 14.20 23.17
C ILE A 40 2.09 13.16 22.63
N GLU A 41 0.87 13.09 23.18
CA GLU A 41 -0.21 12.22 22.73
C GLU A 41 -0.69 12.53 21.31
N ASN A 42 -0.63 13.78 20.91
CA ASN A 42 -1.03 14.21 19.55
C ASN A 42 0.08 13.97 18.52
N MET A 43 1.33 13.98 18.95
CA MET A 43 2.50 13.74 18.09
C MET A 43 2.80 12.24 17.97
N LEU A 44 2.68 11.51 19.07
CA LEU A 44 2.94 10.08 19.20
C LEU A 44 1.69 9.41 19.83
N PRO A 45 0.62 9.21 19.04
CA PRO A 45 -0.68 8.78 19.55
C PRO A 45 -0.71 7.34 20.04
N VAL A 46 0.16 6.48 19.51
CA VAL A 46 0.17 5.05 19.83
C VAL A 46 0.98 4.82 21.10
N LYS A 47 0.35 4.29 22.13
CA LYS A 47 1.00 3.92 23.40
C LYS A 47 1.20 2.40 23.44
N ILE A 48 2.44 1.97 23.66
CA ILE A 48 2.83 0.58 23.83
C ILE A 48 3.71 0.50 25.08
N GLY A 49 3.16 0.01 26.18
CA GLY A 49 3.86 0.03 27.47
C GLY A 49 4.33 1.44 27.86
N ASN A 50 5.61 1.61 28.08
CA ASN A 50 6.27 2.89 28.37
C ASN A 50 6.68 3.67 27.12
N LEU A 51 6.44 3.13 25.93
CA LEU A 51 6.75 3.80 24.66
C LEU A 51 5.52 4.50 24.08
N ARG A 52 5.78 5.60 23.39
CA ARG A 52 4.84 6.21 22.46
C ARG A 52 5.41 6.25 21.05
N LEU A 53 4.59 5.91 20.08
CA LEU A 53 4.98 5.83 18.67
C LEU A 53 4.11 6.75 17.81
N SER A 54 4.67 7.20 16.70
CA SER A 54 3.93 7.97 15.69
C SER A 54 2.81 7.16 15.04
N SER A 55 2.99 5.85 14.92
CA SER A 55 2.00 4.89 14.38
C SER A 55 2.40 3.47 14.79
N ASN A 56 1.49 2.52 14.71
CA ASN A 56 1.76 1.08 14.71
C ASN A 56 1.58 0.47 13.31
N THR A 57 1.36 1.31 12.29
CA THR A 57 1.25 0.89 10.90
C THR A 57 2.18 1.73 10.03
N VAL A 58 2.94 1.06 9.17
CA VAL A 58 3.84 1.67 8.18
C VAL A 58 3.37 1.28 6.79
N SER A 59 2.96 2.27 6.00
CA SER A 59 2.59 2.04 4.61
C SER A 59 3.72 2.49 3.70
N PHE A 60 4.25 1.56 2.91
CA PHE A 60 5.23 1.87 1.88
C PHE A 60 4.59 2.40 0.59
N GLY A 61 3.26 2.25 0.44
CA GLY A 61 2.58 2.60 -0.79
C GLY A 61 2.97 1.69 -1.94
N ASP A 62 3.11 2.26 -3.14
CA ASP A 62 3.54 1.51 -4.32
C ASP A 62 5.05 1.31 -4.31
N LEU A 63 5.49 0.06 -4.39
CA LEU A 63 6.89 -0.34 -4.52
C LEU A 63 7.11 -1.11 -5.80
N ASN A 64 8.17 -0.81 -6.53
CA ASN A 64 8.56 -1.61 -7.68
C ASN A 64 9.33 -2.85 -7.23
N PHE A 65 9.03 -3.99 -7.84
CA PHE A 65 9.75 -5.24 -7.60
C PHE A 65 11.25 -5.10 -7.93
N GLY A 66 12.11 -5.67 -7.10
CA GLY A 66 13.56 -5.52 -7.21
C GLY A 66 14.12 -4.28 -6.51
N ASN A 67 13.25 -3.38 -6.01
CA ASN A 67 13.66 -2.21 -5.26
C ASN A 67 13.53 -2.44 -3.75
N GLN A 68 14.29 -1.65 -3.00
CA GLN A 68 14.13 -1.51 -1.56
C GLN A 68 13.76 -0.07 -1.23
N ASP A 69 12.96 0.12 -0.20
CA ASP A 69 12.59 1.43 0.34
C ASP A 69 12.69 1.40 1.87
N ARG A 70 12.89 2.57 2.47
CA ARG A 70 13.06 2.72 3.92
C ARG A 70 12.07 3.73 4.46
N LYS A 71 11.44 3.37 5.59
CA LYS A 71 10.57 4.26 6.37
C LYS A 71 10.88 4.15 7.85
N SER A 72 10.61 5.22 8.59
CA SER A 72 10.90 5.30 10.02
C SER A 72 9.62 5.62 10.80
N LEU A 73 9.46 4.95 11.93
CA LEU A 73 8.51 5.31 12.98
C LEU A 73 9.24 6.09 14.05
N TYR A 74 8.70 7.21 14.47
CA TYR A 74 9.18 7.92 15.65
C TYR A 74 8.72 7.22 16.92
N VAL A 75 9.63 7.11 17.90
CA VAL A 75 9.37 6.49 19.18
C VAL A 75 9.93 7.35 20.31
N MET A 76 9.29 7.37 21.46
CA MET A 76 9.74 8.07 22.66
C MET A 76 9.48 7.21 23.88
N ASN A 77 10.44 7.16 24.80
CA ASN A 77 10.25 6.57 26.11
C ASN A 77 9.61 7.59 27.06
N THR A 78 8.36 7.36 27.41
CA THR A 78 7.59 8.18 28.36
C THR A 78 7.54 7.60 29.78
N GLY A 79 8.29 6.51 30.01
CA GLY A 79 8.44 5.89 31.33
C GLY A 79 9.55 6.52 32.17
N SER A 80 9.75 6.00 33.37
CA SER A 80 10.75 6.45 34.35
C SER A 80 12.05 5.65 34.34
N SER A 81 12.15 4.59 33.52
CA SER A 81 13.34 3.74 33.40
C SER A 81 13.76 3.61 31.95
N THR A 82 15.05 3.28 31.72
CA THR A 82 15.57 2.97 30.36
C THR A 82 14.87 1.78 29.78
N VAL A 83 14.52 1.87 28.50
CA VAL A 83 13.84 0.83 27.72
C VAL A 83 14.76 0.35 26.63
N GLN A 84 14.94 -0.97 26.51
CA GLN A 84 15.56 -1.62 25.37
C GLN A 84 14.49 -2.03 24.36
N ILE A 85 14.70 -1.64 23.10
CA ILE A 85 13.84 -1.97 21.98
C ILE A 85 14.48 -3.11 21.18
N SER A 86 13.69 -4.14 20.89
CA SER A 86 14.06 -5.25 20.01
C SER A 86 12.81 -5.78 19.30
N PHE A 87 12.97 -6.75 18.41
CA PHE A 87 11.87 -7.25 17.59
C PHE A 87 11.91 -8.78 17.49
N SER A 88 10.74 -9.41 17.36
CA SER A 88 10.59 -10.82 16.99
C SER A 88 9.60 -10.98 15.83
N ASP A 89 9.60 -12.18 15.24
CA ASP A 89 8.75 -12.54 14.12
C ASP A 89 8.90 -11.61 12.91
N VAL A 90 10.09 -11.04 12.73
CA VAL A 90 10.39 -10.14 11.61
C VAL A 90 10.49 -10.97 10.32
N PRO A 91 9.63 -10.74 9.31
CA PRO A 91 9.73 -11.41 8.03
C PRO A 91 11.09 -11.16 7.35
N LYS A 92 11.62 -12.15 6.62
CA LYS A 92 12.96 -12.09 6.01
C LYS A 92 13.19 -10.91 5.06
N HIS A 93 12.13 -10.40 4.46
CA HIS A 93 12.15 -9.25 3.54
C HIS A 93 12.05 -7.90 4.24
N LEU A 94 12.00 -7.88 5.57
CA LEU A 94 12.04 -6.65 6.37
C LEU A 94 13.33 -6.61 7.18
N LEU A 95 14.08 -5.52 7.03
CA LEU A 95 15.15 -5.19 7.95
C LEU A 95 14.62 -4.12 8.92
N VAL A 96 14.55 -4.45 10.20
CA VAL A 96 14.01 -3.57 11.25
C VAL A 96 15.08 -3.24 12.26
N MET A 97 15.38 -1.96 12.45
CA MET A 97 16.43 -1.49 13.34
C MET A 97 15.94 -0.33 14.22
N PRO A 98 16.10 -0.40 15.54
CA PRO A 98 15.86 0.74 16.43
C PRO A 98 17.07 1.66 16.43
N ASN A 99 16.85 2.97 16.49
CA ASN A 99 17.91 3.97 16.55
C ASN A 99 17.56 5.10 17.54
N PRO A 100 18.17 5.12 18.76
CA PRO A 100 19.03 4.09 19.32
C PRO A 100 18.23 2.85 19.81
N ALA A 101 18.94 1.76 20.08
CA ALA A 101 18.34 0.52 20.60
C ALA A 101 17.86 0.65 22.07
N GLN A 102 18.41 1.59 22.81
CA GLN A 102 18.04 1.90 24.19
C GLN A 102 17.62 3.35 24.30
N LEU A 103 16.47 3.59 24.93
CA LEU A 103 15.95 4.93 25.19
C LEU A 103 15.89 5.19 26.69
N LYS A 104 16.56 6.23 27.16
CA LYS A 104 16.41 6.74 28.53
C LYS A 104 15.04 7.39 28.74
N PRO A 105 14.63 7.62 29.98
CA PRO A 105 13.41 8.39 30.26
C PRO A 105 13.39 9.74 29.52
N GLY A 106 12.31 10.00 28.77
CA GLY A 106 12.13 11.21 27.96
C GLY A 106 12.90 11.23 26.64
N GLU A 107 13.72 10.21 26.33
CA GLU A 107 14.50 10.15 25.11
C GLU A 107 13.64 9.64 23.93
N SER A 108 13.91 10.20 22.74
CA SER A 108 13.26 9.85 21.49
C SER A 108 14.23 9.18 20.52
N GLY A 109 13.70 8.38 19.63
CA GLY A 109 14.46 7.72 18.58
C GLY A 109 13.56 7.35 17.38
N THR A 110 14.06 6.46 16.55
CA THR A 110 13.34 5.91 15.41
C THR A 110 13.40 4.38 15.40
N ILE A 111 12.38 3.78 14.80
CA ILE A 111 12.39 2.39 14.35
C ILE A 111 12.44 2.47 12.83
N ASP A 112 13.57 2.13 12.27
CA ASP A 112 13.82 2.16 10.83
C ASP A 112 13.45 0.81 10.22
N ILE A 113 12.65 0.83 9.18
CA ILE A 113 12.14 -0.35 8.50
C ILE A 113 12.51 -0.26 7.04
N THR A 114 13.32 -1.19 6.54
CA THR A 114 13.62 -1.34 5.12
C THR A 114 12.83 -2.51 4.57
N TYR A 115 12.14 -2.29 3.46
CA TYR A 115 11.35 -3.29 2.76
C TYR A 115 12.09 -3.74 1.50
N GLU A 116 12.38 -5.05 1.39
CA GLU A 116 13.06 -5.65 0.24
C GLU A 116 12.04 -6.44 -0.59
N THR A 117 11.59 -5.86 -1.69
CA THR A 117 10.51 -6.42 -2.50
C THR A 117 10.88 -7.74 -3.19
N GLU A 118 12.15 -7.93 -3.56
CA GLU A 118 12.64 -9.17 -4.18
C GLU A 118 12.58 -10.34 -3.22
N LEU A 119 12.99 -10.14 -1.95
CA LEU A 119 12.91 -11.16 -0.92
C LEU A 119 11.48 -11.48 -0.50
N LYS A 120 10.57 -10.51 -0.62
CA LYS A 120 9.13 -10.75 -0.41
C LYS A 120 8.56 -11.69 -1.44
N ASN A 121 8.99 -11.57 -2.69
CA ASN A 121 8.54 -12.38 -3.84
C ASN A 121 7.01 -12.52 -3.91
N ALA A 122 6.32 -11.41 -3.71
CA ALA A 122 4.86 -11.30 -3.79
C ALA A 122 4.47 -10.07 -4.61
N TRP A 123 3.21 -9.99 -5.02
CA TRP A 123 2.69 -8.96 -5.91
C TRP A 123 1.39 -8.39 -5.36
N GLY A 124 1.07 -7.16 -5.80
CA GLY A 124 -0.11 -6.46 -5.37
C GLY A 124 -0.04 -6.00 -3.93
N PHE A 125 -1.20 -5.86 -3.28
CA PHE A 125 -1.28 -5.39 -1.91
C PHE A 125 -0.91 -6.49 -0.92
N VAL A 126 0.11 -6.23 -0.11
CA VAL A 126 0.64 -7.15 0.89
C VAL A 126 0.61 -6.52 2.28
N THR A 127 0.44 -7.35 3.28
CA THR A 127 0.44 -6.97 4.69
C THR A 127 1.35 -7.91 5.47
N ASP A 128 2.31 -7.33 6.15
CA ASP A 128 3.25 -8.02 7.03
C ASP A 128 3.09 -7.54 8.47
N ARG A 129 3.56 -8.32 9.42
CA ARG A 129 3.50 -7.99 10.85
C ARG A 129 4.74 -8.51 11.52
N PHE A 130 5.22 -7.75 12.51
CA PHE A 130 6.25 -8.19 13.42
C PHE A 130 5.95 -7.69 14.85
N GLN A 131 6.61 -8.26 15.83
CA GLN A 131 6.38 -7.96 17.23
C GLN A 131 7.45 -6.99 17.74
N LEU A 132 7.04 -5.89 18.38
CA LEU A 132 7.89 -5.00 19.15
C LEU A 132 8.11 -5.61 20.55
N LEU A 133 9.37 -5.77 20.95
CA LEU A 133 9.74 -6.23 22.28
C LEU A 133 10.25 -5.05 23.12
N ILE A 134 9.75 -4.94 24.33
CA ILE A 134 10.18 -3.96 25.32
C ILE A 134 10.91 -4.73 26.43
N ASN A 135 12.22 -4.47 26.59
CA ASN A 135 13.08 -5.21 27.51
C ASN A 135 12.95 -6.75 27.33
N GLY A 136 12.93 -7.19 26.06
CA GLY A 136 12.82 -8.60 25.68
C GLY A 136 11.41 -9.22 25.85
N LYS A 137 10.40 -8.45 26.29
CA LYS A 137 9.05 -8.94 26.50
C LYS A 137 8.13 -8.57 25.34
N ALA A 138 7.42 -9.56 24.82
CA ALA A 138 6.35 -9.39 23.83
C ALA A 138 5.00 -9.29 24.54
N GLU A 139 4.16 -8.36 24.07
CA GLU A 139 2.77 -8.27 24.48
C GLU A 139 1.85 -8.32 23.24
N PRO A 140 0.63 -8.86 23.34
CA PRO A 140 -0.25 -9.07 22.16
C PRO A 140 -0.53 -7.81 21.34
N LEU A 141 -0.54 -6.64 21.96
CA LEU A 141 -0.82 -5.36 21.32
C LEU A 141 0.42 -4.67 20.72
N ASN A 142 1.62 -5.22 20.95
CA ASN A 142 2.89 -4.63 20.50
C ASN A 142 3.22 -5.00 19.03
N ARG A 143 2.21 -5.18 18.19
CA ARG A 143 2.42 -5.54 16.79
C ARG A 143 2.52 -4.28 15.93
N ILE A 144 3.55 -4.27 15.08
CA ILE A 144 3.70 -3.31 14.01
C ILE A 144 3.21 -3.96 12.71
N VAL A 145 2.39 -3.24 11.99
CA VAL A 145 1.84 -3.66 10.69
C VAL A 145 2.57 -2.92 9.59
N VAL A 146 3.01 -3.64 8.58
CA VAL A 146 3.66 -3.06 7.40
C VAL A 146 2.84 -3.40 6.18
N THR A 147 2.53 -2.41 5.36
CA THR A 147 1.78 -2.61 4.12
C THR A 147 2.55 -2.06 2.93
N ALA A 148 2.46 -2.74 1.81
CA ALA A 148 2.99 -2.29 0.53
C ALA A 148 2.09 -2.77 -0.61
N ASN A 149 2.18 -2.11 -1.75
CA ASN A 149 1.59 -2.55 -3.00
C ASN A 149 2.73 -2.78 -4.00
N ILE A 150 3.11 -4.05 -4.19
CA ILE A 150 4.28 -4.41 -4.99
C ILE A 150 3.87 -4.54 -6.44
N LYS A 151 4.51 -3.73 -7.29
CA LYS A 151 4.28 -3.66 -8.73
C LYS A 151 5.52 -4.06 -9.50
N GLU A 152 5.34 -4.51 -10.73
CA GLU A 152 6.46 -4.71 -11.66
C GLU A 152 7.06 -3.35 -12.04
N ASP A 153 8.39 -3.28 -12.15
CA ASP A 153 9.07 -2.06 -12.62
C ASP A 153 9.14 -2.05 -14.15
N PHE A 154 8.43 -1.14 -14.71
CA PHE A 154 8.25 -1.02 -16.15
C PHE A 154 8.95 0.22 -16.75
N SER A 155 9.63 0.99 -15.91
CA SER A 155 10.24 2.26 -16.32
C SER A 155 11.43 2.10 -17.27
N ARG A 156 11.97 0.87 -17.38
CA ARG A 156 13.19 0.56 -18.16
C ARG A 156 12.92 -0.10 -19.50
N LEU A 157 11.68 -0.09 -19.98
CA LEU A 157 11.30 -0.78 -21.19
C LEU A 157 11.52 0.03 -22.44
N SER A 158 12.04 -0.62 -23.49
CA SER A 158 12.19 -0.01 -24.81
C SER A 158 10.83 0.14 -25.51
N GLN A 159 10.76 1.05 -26.47
CA GLN A 159 9.54 1.24 -27.27
C GLN A 159 9.18 -0.02 -28.07
N SER A 160 10.18 -0.81 -28.51
CA SER A 160 9.98 -2.08 -29.20
C SER A 160 9.40 -3.15 -28.28
N ASP A 161 9.81 -3.16 -27.02
CA ASP A 161 9.23 -4.05 -26.02
C ASP A 161 7.77 -3.71 -25.75
N MET A 162 7.43 -2.44 -25.60
CA MET A 162 6.05 -2.00 -25.45
C MET A 162 5.15 -2.40 -26.62
N ALA A 163 5.65 -2.29 -27.86
CA ALA A 163 4.91 -2.66 -29.07
C ALA A 163 4.67 -4.18 -29.19
N SER A 164 5.43 -5.00 -28.47
CA SER A 164 5.31 -6.46 -28.47
C SER A 164 4.63 -7.04 -27.24
N ALA A 165 4.14 -6.21 -26.34
CA ALA A 165 3.59 -6.58 -25.05
C ALA A 165 2.35 -7.50 -25.09
N PRO A 166 2.08 -8.28 -24.03
CA PRO A 166 0.75 -8.84 -23.83
C PRO A 166 -0.26 -7.74 -23.56
N VAL A 167 -1.48 -7.94 -24.00
CA VAL A 167 -2.60 -7.03 -23.74
C VAL A 167 -3.74 -7.83 -23.16
N ILE A 168 -4.12 -7.47 -21.94
CA ILE A 168 -5.27 -8.06 -21.29
C ILE A 168 -6.55 -7.39 -21.77
N SER A 169 -7.53 -8.18 -22.15
CA SER A 169 -8.87 -7.73 -22.50
C SER A 169 -9.89 -8.62 -21.81
N ALA A 170 -10.87 -8.04 -21.17
CA ALA A 170 -12.01 -8.77 -20.62
C ALA A 170 -13.20 -8.68 -21.59
N GLU A 171 -13.87 -9.81 -21.85
CA GLU A 171 -15.09 -9.82 -22.68
C GLU A 171 -16.23 -9.08 -21.98
N LYS A 172 -16.31 -9.22 -20.66
CA LYS A 172 -17.22 -8.49 -19.78
C LYS A 172 -16.45 -7.98 -18.57
N GLU A 173 -16.59 -6.71 -18.24
CA GLU A 173 -15.97 -6.08 -17.08
C GLU A 173 -16.89 -6.07 -15.85
N THR A 174 -18.19 -6.32 -16.04
CA THR A 174 -19.20 -6.33 -14.99
C THR A 174 -19.97 -7.63 -14.98
N PHE A 175 -20.35 -8.07 -13.80
CA PHE A 175 -21.26 -9.19 -13.60
C PHE A 175 -22.34 -8.74 -12.61
N ASP A 176 -23.54 -8.56 -13.12
CA ASP A 176 -24.72 -8.26 -12.30
C ASP A 176 -25.34 -9.56 -11.82
N PHE A 177 -25.45 -9.73 -10.50
CA PHE A 177 -26.08 -10.90 -9.89
C PHE A 177 -27.54 -10.66 -9.46
N GLY A 178 -28.07 -9.44 -9.73
CA GLY A 178 -29.44 -9.08 -9.38
C GLY A 178 -29.71 -9.14 -7.88
N THR A 179 -30.95 -9.42 -7.52
CA THR A 179 -31.40 -9.51 -6.12
C THR A 179 -31.35 -10.94 -5.63
N VAL A 180 -30.61 -11.17 -4.54
CA VAL A 180 -30.43 -12.50 -3.94
C VAL A 180 -30.69 -12.47 -2.43
N LYS A 181 -31.02 -13.62 -1.85
CA LYS A 181 -31.17 -13.77 -0.39
C LYS A 181 -29.80 -13.72 0.30
N GLN A 182 -29.74 -13.10 1.46
CA GLN A 182 -28.55 -13.11 2.31
C GLN A 182 -28.08 -14.55 2.57
N GLY A 183 -26.75 -14.77 2.51
CA GLY A 183 -26.13 -16.08 2.66
C GLY A 183 -25.98 -16.87 1.36
N THR A 184 -26.51 -16.37 0.23
CA THR A 184 -26.30 -16.97 -1.09
C THR A 184 -24.83 -16.86 -1.49
N LYS A 185 -24.25 -17.91 -2.06
CA LYS A 185 -22.96 -17.88 -2.72
C LYS A 185 -23.18 -17.57 -4.20
N ILE A 186 -22.54 -16.53 -4.69
CA ILE A 186 -22.62 -16.06 -6.07
C ILE A 186 -21.31 -16.41 -6.76
N GLU A 187 -21.39 -17.06 -7.89
CA GLU A 187 -20.24 -17.40 -8.71
C GLU A 187 -20.27 -16.55 -9.99
N ALA A 188 -19.23 -15.76 -10.19
CA ALA A 188 -19.01 -14.97 -11.39
C ALA A 188 -17.80 -15.52 -12.15
N SER A 189 -17.90 -15.51 -13.48
CA SER A 189 -16.83 -15.94 -14.37
C SER A 189 -16.50 -14.84 -15.35
N TYR A 190 -15.23 -14.45 -15.41
CA TYR A 190 -14.73 -13.42 -16.31
C TYR A 190 -13.76 -14.05 -17.31
N VAL A 191 -14.08 -13.95 -18.60
CA VAL A 191 -13.18 -14.39 -19.66
C VAL A 191 -12.17 -13.29 -19.94
N ILE A 192 -10.90 -13.61 -19.73
CA ILE A 192 -9.76 -12.74 -19.96
C ILE A 192 -9.01 -13.24 -21.18
N LYS A 193 -8.83 -12.39 -22.17
CA LYS A 193 -8.10 -12.69 -23.40
C LYS A 193 -6.79 -11.91 -23.48
N ASN A 194 -5.74 -12.56 -23.93
CA ASN A 194 -4.51 -11.90 -24.31
C ASN A 194 -4.60 -11.47 -25.79
N THR A 195 -4.78 -10.19 -26.04
CA THR A 195 -4.83 -9.59 -27.38
C THR A 195 -3.47 -9.04 -27.82
N GLY A 196 -2.43 -9.18 -27.00
CA GLY A 196 -1.06 -8.79 -27.28
C GLY A 196 -0.26 -9.85 -28.03
N LYS A 197 1.06 -9.65 -28.13
CA LYS A 197 1.98 -10.46 -28.93
C LYS A 197 2.87 -11.40 -28.12
N ARG A 198 2.97 -11.21 -26.79
CA ARG A 198 3.74 -12.07 -25.88
C ARG A 198 2.82 -12.74 -24.87
N ASP A 199 3.32 -13.73 -24.16
CA ASP A 199 2.58 -14.45 -23.12
C ASP A 199 2.17 -13.47 -22.00
N LEU A 200 0.88 -13.48 -21.65
CA LEU A 200 0.33 -12.76 -20.53
C LEU A 200 0.45 -13.63 -19.27
N LEU A 201 1.20 -13.17 -18.28
CA LEU A 201 1.30 -13.82 -16.99
C LEU A 201 0.38 -13.12 -16.00
N ILE A 202 -0.61 -13.83 -15.46
CA ILE A 202 -1.45 -13.36 -14.36
C ILE A 202 -0.75 -13.73 -13.06
N ARG A 203 -0.17 -12.76 -12.40
CA ARG A 203 0.60 -12.97 -11.17
C ARG A 203 -0.28 -13.21 -9.97
N ASP A 204 -1.32 -12.39 -9.84
CA ASP A 204 -2.24 -12.44 -8.72
C ASP A 204 -3.64 -11.99 -9.14
N VAL A 205 -4.65 -12.44 -8.40
CA VAL A 205 -6.03 -11.99 -8.52
C VAL A 205 -6.51 -11.57 -7.14
N GLN A 206 -6.68 -10.29 -6.95
CA GLN A 206 -7.12 -9.71 -5.68
C GLN A 206 -8.59 -9.33 -5.71
N THR A 207 -9.21 -9.33 -4.56
CA THR A 207 -10.60 -8.93 -4.37
C THR A 207 -10.68 -7.82 -3.33
N SER A 208 -11.66 -6.93 -3.47
CA SER A 208 -11.84 -5.78 -2.58
C SER A 208 -12.23 -6.15 -1.14
N CYS A 209 -12.55 -7.41 -0.86
CA CYS A 209 -12.87 -7.91 0.48
C CYS A 209 -12.52 -9.39 0.63
N GLY A 210 -12.27 -9.84 1.88
CA GLY A 210 -12.07 -11.26 2.20
C GLY A 210 -13.33 -12.13 2.04
N CYS A 211 -14.46 -11.55 1.67
CA CYS A 211 -15.73 -12.24 1.38
C CYS A 211 -15.81 -12.76 -0.06
N THR A 212 -14.85 -12.40 -0.91
CA THR A 212 -14.74 -12.84 -2.30
C THR A 212 -13.41 -13.55 -2.48
N VAL A 213 -13.42 -14.67 -3.16
CA VAL A 213 -12.21 -15.40 -3.57
C VAL A 213 -12.21 -15.45 -5.09
N ALA A 214 -11.10 -15.10 -5.71
CA ALA A 214 -10.95 -15.16 -7.15
C ALA A 214 -9.69 -15.97 -7.54
N VAL A 215 -9.83 -16.84 -8.52
CA VAL A 215 -8.76 -17.72 -8.98
C VAL A 215 -8.72 -17.74 -10.50
N PRO A 216 -7.54 -17.52 -11.13
CA PRO A 216 -7.38 -17.70 -12.58
C PRO A 216 -7.36 -19.19 -12.92
N GLY A 217 -7.94 -19.56 -14.07
CA GLY A 217 -7.86 -20.91 -14.62
C GLY A 217 -6.42 -21.23 -15.04
N ASP A 218 -5.84 -20.39 -15.91
CA ASP A 218 -4.45 -20.45 -16.30
C ASP A 218 -3.73 -19.17 -15.90
N LYS A 219 -2.53 -19.31 -15.35
CA LYS A 219 -1.68 -18.15 -15.02
C LYS A 219 -0.95 -17.59 -16.23
N ILE A 220 -0.70 -18.41 -17.26
CA ILE A 220 -0.02 -17.99 -18.48
C ILE A 220 -0.99 -18.10 -19.65
N VAL A 221 -1.29 -16.98 -20.29
CA VAL A 221 -2.21 -16.90 -21.42
C VAL A 221 -1.42 -16.49 -22.67
N LYS A 222 -1.30 -17.41 -23.63
CA LYS A 222 -0.58 -17.17 -24.89
C LYS A 222 -1.28 -16.11 -25.75
N PRO A 223 -0.59 -15.45 -26.67
CA PRO A 223 -1.20 -14.53 -27.63
C PRO A 223 -2.44 -15.11 -28.31
N GLY A 224 -3.52 -14.35 -28.34
CA GLY A 224 -4.81 -14.74 -28.92
C GLY A 224 -5.62 -15.74 -28.11
N LYS A 225 -5.09 -16.29 -27.00
CA LYS A 225 -5.79 -17.25 -26.14
C LYS A 225 -6.50 -16.51 -24.99
N SER A 226 -7.41 -17.26 -24.33
CA SER A 226 -8.18 -16.78 -23.20
C SER A 226 -8.04 -17.70 -21.98
N THR A 227 -8.25 -17.16 -20.81
CA THR A 227 -8.43 -17.87 -19.55
C THR A 227 -9.66 -17.34 -18.83
N THR A 228 -10.14 -18.05 -17.81
CA THR A 228 -11.30 -17.62 -17.04
C THR A 228 -10.89 -17.35 -15.61
N ILE A 229 -11.24 -16.17 -15.09
CA ILE A 229 -11.14 -15.87 -13.65
C ILE A 229 -12.50 -16.18 -13.02
N LYS A 230 -12.51 -17.12 -12.08
CA LYS A 230 -13.71 -17.45 -11.29
C LYS A 230 -13.66 -16.69 -9.98
N ALA A 231 -14.71 -15.96 -9.68
CA ALA A 231 -14.88 -15.22 -8.43
C ALA A 231 -16.11 -15.74 -7.69
N VAL A 232 -15.95 -16.01 -6.39
CA VAL A 232 -17.06 -16.47 -5.54
C VAL A 232 -17.27 -15.43 -4.44
N PHE A 233 -18.45 -14.83 -4.42
CA PHE A 233 -18.86 -13.88 -3.39
C PHE A 233 -19.88 -14.53 -2.45
N ASN A 234 -19.57 -14.53 -1.14
CA ASN A 234 -20.49 -15.00 -0.11
C ASN A 234 -21.24 -13.79 0.49
N THR A 235 -22.56 -13.76 0.30
CA THR A 235 -23.41 -12.66 0.76
C THR A 235 -23.77 -12.73 2.24
N ARG A 236 -23.23 -13.68 3.00
CA ARG A 236 -23.50 -13.81 4.46
C ARG A 236 -23.06 -12.57 5.21
N GLY A 237 -23.99 -11.96 5.94
CA GLY A 237 -23.73 -10.73 6.71
C GLY A 237 -23.86 -9.44 5.90
N TYR A 238 -24.16 -9.52 4.58
CA TYR A 238 -24.38 -8.36 3.72
C TYR A 238 -25.86 -8.12 3.47
N HIS A 239 -26.25 -6.85 3.35
CA HIS A 239 -27.57 -6.39 2.97
C HIS A 239 -27.46 -5.09 2.14
N GLY A 240 -28.49 -4.75 1.39
CA GLY A 240 -28.47 -3.62 0.46
C GLY A 240 -27.55 -3.84 -0.72
N THR A 241 -27.35 -2.80 -1.52
CA THR A 241 -26.53 -2.82 -2.74
C THR A 241 -25.07 -3.14 -2.43
N GLN A 242 -24.49 -4.09 -3.15
CA GLN A 242 -23.10 -4.53 -2.97
C GLN A 242 -22.32 -4.37 -4.27
N ASN A 243 -21.18 -3.68 -4.20
CA ASN A 243 -20.21 -3.58 -5.27
C ASN A 243 -18.89 -4.20 -4.83
N LYS A 244 -18.43 -5.23 -5.55
CA LYS A 244 -17.15 -5.93 -5.26
C LYS A 244 -16.24 -5.83 -6.47
N LEU A 245 -14.96 -5.64 -6.22
CA LEU A 245 -13.93 -5.54 -7.25
C LEU A 245 -13.10 -6.81 -7.29
N VAL A 246 -12.82 -7.28 -8.50
CA VAL A 246 -11.83 -8.31 -8.78
C VAL A 246 -10.72 -7.66 -9.58
N LEU A 247 -9.50 -7.67 -9.06
CA LEU A 247 -8.32 -7.08 -9.68
C LEU A 247 -7.40 -8.21 -10.13
N ALA A 248 -7.13 -8.30 -11.41
CA ALA A 248 -6.10 -9.20 -11.95
C ALA A 248 -4.79 -8.42 -12.11
N GLU A 249 -3.79 -8.77 -11.30
CA GLU A 249 -2.43 -8.25 -11.43
C GLU A 249 -1.72 -9.01 -12.54
N GLN A 250 -1.42 -8.31 -13.63
CA GLN A 250 -0.66 -8.90 -14.71
C GLN A 250 0.83 -8.66 -14.54
N ALA A 251 1.62 -9.62 -14.95
CA ALA A 251 3.02 -9.42 -15.21
C ALA A 251 3.36 -9.85 -16.62
N ILE A 252 4.48 -9.36 -17.08
CA ILE A 252 5.01 -9.67 -18.37
C ILE A 252 6.24 -10.52 -18.18
N THR A 253 6.30 -11.65 -18.86
CA THR A 253 7.53 -12.42 -18.95
C THR A 253 8.60 -11.54 -19.59
N ARG A 254 9.60 -11.15 -18.80
CA ARG A 254 10.74 -10.28 -19.12
C ARG A 254 10.50 -9.32 -20.28
N GLY A 255 10.20 -8.13 -19.91
CA GLY A 255 10.20 -6.94 -20.74
C GLY A 255 8.85 -6.60 -21.32
N VAL A 256 7.91 -5.97 -20.62
CA VAL A 256 7.14 -4.88 -21.18
C VAL A 256 5.97 -4.41 -20.32
N HIS A 257 5.83 -3.13 -20.22
CA HIS A 257 4.83 -2.35 -19.46
C HIS A 257 3.77 -1.69 -20.34
N PHE A 258 2.64 -1.35 -19.71
CA PHE A 258 1.64 -0.43 -20.25
C PHE A 258 1.51 0.85 -19.43
N PRO A 259 1.71 2.04 -20.03
CA PRO A 259 1.24 3.27 -19.42
C PRO A 259 -0.29 3.33 -19.54
N GLY A 260 -0.98 3.49 -18.42
CA GLY A 260 -2.40 3.82 -18.41
C GLY A 260 -3.36 2.78 -17.81
N TRP A 261 -2.86 1.66 -17.28
CA TRP A 261 -3.69 0.70 -16.58
C TRP A 261 -3.36 0.64 -15.07
N GLY A 262 -3.89 1.57 -14.32
CA GLY A 262 -4.34 1.26 -12.97
C GLY A 262 -5.48 0.25 -13.12
N GLY A 263 -5.35 -0.93 -12.49
CA GLY A 263 -6.21 -2.10 -12.66
C GLY A 263 -7.63 -1.78 -13.11
N ARG A 264 -8.07 -2.32 -14.24
CA ARG A 264 -9.47 -2.15 -14.66
C ARG A 264 -10.34 -2.82 -13.63
N ARG A 265 -11.21 -2.05 -13.09
CA ARG A 265 -12.13 -2.46 -12.04
C ARG A 265 -13.31 -3.15 -12.71
N CYS A 266 -13.40 -4.46 -12.57
CA CYS A 266 -14.68 -5.12 -12.84
C CYS A 266 -15.65 -4.69 -11.74
N ARG A 267 -16.68 -3.95 -12.10
CA ARG A 267 -17.70 -3.46 -11.18
C ARG A 267 -18.88 -4.40 -11.26
N ALA A 268 -19.23 -5.05 -10.16
CA ALA A 268 -20.53 -5.68 -10.04
C ALA A 268 -21.50 -4.63 -9.45
N GLU A 269 -22.40 -4.12 -10.25
CA GLU A 269 -23.49 -3.27 -9.79
C GLU A 269 -24.72 -4.16 -9.61
N ALA A 270 -25.32 -4.09 -8.43
CA ALA A 270 -26.58 -4.74 -8.10
C ALA A 270 -27.72 -3.72 -8.09
#